data_5587bc3d2dff1204d5bc84a910866f03
#
_entry.id   5587bc3d2dff1204d5bc84a910866f03
#
_cell.length_a   1.000
_cell.length_b   1.000
_cell.length_c   1.000
_cell.angle_alpha   90.00
_cell.angle_beta   90.00
_cell.angle_gamma   90.00
#
_symmetry.space_group_name_H-M   'P 1'
#
loop_
_entity.id
_entity.type
_entity.pdbx_description
1 polymer ?
#
loop_
_entity_poly.entity_id
_entity_poly.type
_entity_poly.pdbx_seq_one_letter_code
_entity_poly.pdbx_strand_id
1 'polypeptide(L)'
;QLAKRGLKRLDIDPKRVEMGWVLDFCAQGLRNIVMGIGGPKDGYLMESKFGIAVGSELMAILSVARDLKDLRERIGKIVVAYSRSGEPVTTEDLEVAGAMTAWMRNCINPTMCYSVEHQPVLVHAGPFANIAIGQSSVIGDRLALKLFDYHVTESGFAADIGFEKF
;
A
#
# COMPACT_ATOMS: atom_id res chain seq x y z
N GLN A 1 -15.39 16.45 21.28
CA GLN A 1 -16.63 16.30 20.49
C GLN A 1 -16.88 14.84 20.09
N LEU A 2 -15.87 14.06 19.67
CA LEU A 2 -16.02 12.65 19.27
C LEU A 2 -16.54 11.77 20.41
N ALA A 3 -15.97 11.90 21.60
CA ALA A 3 -16.42 11.15 22.78
C ALA A 3 -17.90 11.44 23.13
N LYS A 4 -18.40 12.66 22.87
CA LYS A 4 -19.82 13.01 23.06
C LYS A 4 -20.74 12.29 22.07
N ARG A 5 -20.20 11.76 20.96
CA ARG A 5 -20.91 10.98 19.95
C ARG A 5 -20.74 9.47 20.14
N GLY A 6 -20.16 9.03 21.26
CA GLY A 6 -19.89 7.61 21.53
C GLY A 6 -18.73 7.03 20.70
N LEU A 7 -17.97 7.85 20.00
CA LEU A 7 -16.83 7.39 19.21
C LEU A 7 -15.59 7.26 20.10
N LYS A 8 -14.82 6.19 19.88
CA LYS A 8 -13.57 5.93 20.58
C LYS A 8 -12.56 7.03 20.25
N ARG A 9 -11.92 7.59 21.28
CA ARG A 9 -10.75 8.45 21.10
C ARG A 9 -9.54 7.59 20.83
N LEU A 10 -8.84 7.84 19.72
CA LEU A 10 -7.65 7.08 19.33
C LEU A 10 -6.38 7.54 20.05
N ASP A 11 -6.40 8.75 20.60
CA ASP A 11 -5.29 9.39 21.34
C ASP A 11 -3.93 9.29 20.64
N ILE A 12 -3.93 9.58 19.34
CA ILE A 12 -2.74 9.50 18.47
C ILE A 12 -1.65 10.43 19.00
N ASP A 13 -0.43 9.91 19.08
CA ASP A 13 0.76 10.71 19.33
C ASP A 13 1.20 11.39 18.02
N PRO A 14 1.18 12.74 17.94
CA PRO A 14 1.57 13.45 16.73
C PRO A 14 3.04 13.25 16.32
N LYS A 15 3.89 12.76 17.23
CA LYS A 15 5.28 12.42 16.93
C LYS A 15 5.46 10.99 16.40
N ARG A 16 4.37 10.20 16.35
CA ARG A 16 4.40 8.80 15.96
C ARG A 16 3.35 8.52 14.88
N VAL A 17 3.30 9.37 13.87
CA VAL A 17 2.50 9.19 12.67
C VAL A 17 3.38 8.56 11.60
N GLU A 18 3.05 7.31 11.23
CA GLU A 18 3.84 6.52 10.27
C GLU A 18 3.41 6.74 8.81
N MET A 19 2.22 7.29 8.61
CA MET A 19 1.67 7.54 7.28
C MET A 19 2.40 8.71 6.60
N GLY A 20 3.15 8.41 5.53
CA GLY A 20 3.73 9.41 4.65
C GLY A 20 2.83 9.75 3.46
N TRP A 21 3.25 10.74 2.69
CA TRP A 21 2.62 11.10 1.42
C TRP A 21 3.17 10.22 0.31
N VAL A 22 2.29 9.57 -0.45
CA VAL A 22 2.69 8.81 -1.63
C VAL A 22 2.46 9.66 -2.86
N LEU A 23 3.53 10.27 -3.33
CA LEU A 23 3.60 11.03 -4.57
C LEU A 23 4.85 10.56 -5.32
N ASP A 24 4.76 10.41 -6.65
CA ASP A 24 5.89 10.00 -7.47
C ASP A 24 6.89 11.15 -7.61
N PHE A 25 7.53 11.46 -6.50
CA PHE A 25 8.45 12.58 -6.36
C PHE A 25 9.82 12.06 -5.88
N CYS A 26 10.76 12.00 -6.81
CA CYS A 26 12.10 11.44 -6.59
C CYS A 26 13.12 12.49 -6.10
N ALA A 27 12.75 13.35 -5.17
CA ALA A 27 13.68 14.29 -4.56
C ALA A 27 14.16 13.80 -3.19
N GLN A 28 15.45 13.51 -3.08
CA GLN A 28 16.05 13.03 -1.83
C GLN A 28 15.83 14.00 -0.66
N GLY A 29 15.83 15.30 -0.92
CA GLY A 29 15.59 16.33 0.10
C GLY A 29 14.17 16.37 0.67
N LEU A 30 13.22 15.66 0.04
CA LEU A 30 11.83 15.57 0.51
C LEU A 30 11.49 14.24 1.19
N ARG A 31 12.45 13.37 1.37
CA ARG A 31 12.22 12.10 2.08
C ARG A 31 11.79 12.32 3.51
N ASN A 32 12.38 13.29 4.18
CA ASN A 32 11.97 13.73 5.52
C ASN A 32 11.71 15.22 5.47
N ILE A 33 10.53 15.64 5.88
CA ILE A 33 10.11 17.04 5.94
C ILE A 33 9.50 17.33 7.31
N VAL A 34 9.50 18.60 7.68
CA VAL A 34 8.76 19.09 8.85
C VAL A 34 7.51 19.83 8.35
N MET A 35 6.36 19.47 8.87
CA MET A 35 5.09 20.12 8.59
C MET A 35 4.44 20.68 9.85
N GLY A 36 3.43 21.54 9.69
CA GLY A 36 2.78 22.20 10.82
C GLY A 36 3.51 23.45 11.32
N ILE A 37 4.35 24.08 10.48
CA ILE A 37 5.18 25.27 10.85
C ILE A 37 4.36 26.57 10.87
N GLY A 38 3.21 26.60 10.21
CA GLY A 38 2.36 27.80 10.09
C GLY A 38 1.62 28.18 11.37
N GLY A 39 0.43 28.70 11.22
CA GLY A 39 -0.38 29.16 12.35
C GLY A 39 -1.14 28.03 13.06
N PRO A 40 -2.02 28.39 14.01
CA PRO A 40 -2.78 27.41 14.81
C PRO A 40 -3.66 26.45 14.01
N LYS A 41 -3.92 26.74 12.74
CA LYS A 41 -4.71 25.88 11.84
C LYS A 41 -3.90 24.74 11.21
N ASP A 42 -2.57 24.81 11.26
CA ASP A 42 -1.67 23.82 10.64
C ASP A 42 -1.50 22.53 11.47
N GLY A 43 -2.11 22.47 12.64
CA GLY A 43 -2.02 21.32 13.53
C GLY A 43 -0.74 21.30 14.36
N TYR A 44 -0.23 20.10 14.59
CA TYR A 44 0.99 19.90 15.36
C TYR A 44 2.24 19.93 14.47
N LEU A 45 3.32 20.48 15.01
CA LEU A 45 4.64 20.34 14.39
C LEU A 45 5.03 18.86 14.40
N MET A 46 5.27 18.28 13.23
CA MET A 46 5.58 16.85 13.11
C MET A 46 6.48 16.58 11.90
N GLU A 47 7.22 15.48 11.99
CA GLU A 47 7.95 14.94 10.87
C GLU A 47 6.98 14.20 9.91
N SER A 48 7.22 14.34 8.63
CA SER A 48 6.53 13.59 7.58
C SER A 48 7.50 13.26 6.45
N LYS A 49 7.05 12.53 5.45
CA LYS A 49 7.88 12.08 4.34
C LYS A 49 7.09 11.94 3.05
N PHE A 50 7.79 12.04 1.93
CA PHE A 50 7.28 11.64 0.62
C PHE A 50 7.87 10.31 0.21
N GLY A 51 7.03 9.44 -0.32
CA GLY A 51 7.41 8.13 -0.86
C GLY A 51 6.89 7.96 -2.28
N ILE A 52 7.42 6.97 -2.98
CA ILE A 52 7.02 6.61 -4.33
C ILE A 52 5.88 5.57 -4.31
N ALA A 53 4.97 5.62 -5.30
CA ALA A 53 3.81 4.73 -5.37
C ALA A 53 4.19 3.24 -5.35
N VAL A 54 5.24 2.86 -6.08
CA VAL A 54 5.75 1.49 -6.14
C VAL A 54 6.36 1.00 -4.82
N GLY A 55 6.72 1.92 -3.91
CA GLY A 55 7.19 1.62 -2.55
C GLY A 55 6.08 1.70 -1.50
N SER A 56 4.84 1.93 -1.90
CA SER A 56 3.72 2.06 -0.97
C SER A 56 3.26 0.72 -0.42
N GLU A 57 2.76 0.74 0.80
CA GLU A 57 2.17 -0.44 1.43
C GLU A 57 0.93 -0.95 0.66
N LEU A 58 0.15 -0.06 0.04
CA LEU A 58 -0.97 -0.42 -0.80
C LEU A 58 -0.55 -1.22 -2.04
N MET A 59 0.57 -0.86 -2.67
CA MET A 59 1.10 -1.60 -3.82
C MET A 59 1.57 -3.00 -3.38
N ALA A 60 2.24 -3.09 -2.24
CA ALA A 60 2.66 -4.35 -1.65
C ALA A 60 1.45 -5.27 -1.33
N ILE A 61 0.41 -4.72 -0.71
CA ILE A 61 -0.82 -5.44 -0.40
C ILE A 61 -1.52 -5.92 -1.69
N LEU A 62 -1.61 -5.05 -2.71
CA LEU A 62 -2.25 -5.40 -3.98
C LEU A 62 -1.58 -6.59 -4.65
N SER A 63 -0.27 -6.69 -4.59
CA SER A 63 0.48 -7.79 -5.22
C SER A 63 0.17 -9.16 -4.61
N VAL A 64 -0.10 -9.22 -3.31
CA VAL A 64 -0.37 -10.47 -2.58
C VAL A 64 -1.85 -10.71 -2.28
N ALA A 65 -2.71 -9.76 -2.61
CA ALA A 65 -4.15 -9.90 -2.43
C ALA A 65 -4.71 -11.00 -3.35
N ARG A 66 -5.65 -11.79 -2.82
CA ARG A 66 -6.27 -12.91 -3.55
C ARG A 66 -7.62 -12.55 -4.17
N ASP A 67 -8.29 -11.59 -3.60
CA ASP A 67 -9.57 -11.05 -4.02
C ASP A 67 -9.86 -9.72 -3.30
N LEU A 68 -11.00 -9.10 -3.62
CA LEU A 68 -11.38 -7.81 -3.04
C LEU A 68 -11.62 -7.89 -1.52
N LYS A 69 -12.10 -9.02 -1.02
CA LYS A 69 -12.32 -9.21 0.42
C LYS A 69 -10.99 -9.28 1.16
N ASP A 70 -10.05 -10.09 0.68
CA ASP A 70 -8.70 -10.20 1.24
C ASP A 70 -7.96 -8.85 1.15
N LEU A 71 -8.11 -8.12 0.03
CA LEU A 71 -7.60 -6.75 -0.11
C LEU A 71 -8.13 -5.84 1.01
N ARG A 72 -9.45 -5.86 1.23
CA ARG A 72 -10.12 -5.06 2.27
C ARG A 72 -9.60 -5.39 3.67
N GLU A 73 -9.45 -6.67 3.97
CA GLU A 73 -8.97 -7.14 5.27
C GLU A 73 -7.52 -6.72 5.52
N ARG A 74 -6.66 -6.77 4.50
CA ARG A 74 -5.26 -6.36 4.58
C ARG A 74 -5.13 -4.84 4.72
N ILE A 75 -5.89 -4.07 3.94
CA ILE A 75 -5.91 -2.61 4.03
C ILE A 75 -6.30 -2.19 5.46
N GLY A 76 -7.28 -2.85 6.08
CA GLY A 76 -7.71 -2.54 7.45
C GLY A 76 -6.60 -2.69 8.51
N LYS A 77 -5.57 -3.47 8.22
CA LYS A 77 -4.45 -3.72 9.14
C LYS A 77 -3.26 -2.77 8.99
N ILE A 78 -3.29 -1.86 8.01
CA ILE A 78 -2.22 -0.87 7.82
C ILE A 78 -2.11 -0.02 9.08
N VAL A 79 -0.93 0.02 9.69
CA VAL A 79 -0.63 0.87 10.84
C VAL A 79 -0.30 2.27 10.34
N VAL A 80 -1.07 3.26 10.75
CA VAL A 80 -0.93 4.65 10.31
C VAL A 80 -0.32 5.56 11.37
N ALA A 81 -0.41 5.15 12.62
CA ALA A 81 0.14 5.89 13.76
C ALA A 81 0.21 4.99 15.00
N TYR A 82 0.76 5.54 16.07
CA TYR A 82 0.66 4.96 17.40
C TYR A 82 -0.04 5.92 18.36
N SER A 83 -0.77 5.37 19.30
CA SER A 83 -1.35 6.13 20.40
C SER A 83 -0.26 6.58 21.39
N ARG A 84 -0.58 7.51 22.29
CA ARG A 84 0.33 7.93 23.36
C ARG A 84 0.69 6.80 24.33
N SER A 85 -0.16 5.77 24.43
CA SER A 85 0.13 4.54 25.19
C SER A 85 1.00 3.54 24.43
N GLY A 86 1.33 3.81 23.16
CA GLY A 86 2.17 2.95 22.33
C GLY A 86 1.40 1.90 21.51
N GLU A 87 0.08 1.89 21.58
CA GLU A 87 -0.75 0.97 20.80
C GLU A 87 -0.83 1.39 19.33
N PRO A 88 -0.76 0.44 18.39
CA PRO A 88 -0.92 0.76 16.97
C PRO A 88 -2.33 1.26 16.66
N VAL A 89 -2.41 2.25 15.80
CA VAL A 89 -3.66 2.76 15.23
C VAL A 89 -3.68 2.39 13.76
N THR A 90 -4.72 1.68 13.36
CA THR A 90 -4.86 1.14 12.00
C THR A 90 -5.82 1.97 11.15
N THR A 91 -5.84 1.70 9.85
CA THR A 91 -6.85 2.25 8.92
C THR A 91 -8.27 1.80 9.28
N GLU A 92 -8.43 0.63 9.93
CA GLU A 92 -9.72 0.19 10.47
C GLU A 92 -10.16 1.05 11.66
N ASP A 93 -9.25 1.37 12.58
CA ASP A 93 -9.53 2.26 13.71
C ASP A 93 -9.90 3.68 13.26
N LEU A 94 -9.37 4.12 12.12
CA LEU A 94 -9.74 5.39 11.48
C LEU A 94 -11.04 5.32 10.68
N GLU A 95 -11.64 4.14 10.53
CA GLU A 95 -12.85 3.89 9.72
C GLU A 95 -12.68 4.26 8.22
N VAL A 96 -11.44 4.24 7.69
CA VAL A 96 -11.15 4.62 6.30
C VAL A 96 -10.89 3.43 5.38
N ALA A 97 -10.67 2.24 5.91
CA ALA A 97 -10.30 1.06 5.13
C ALA A 97 -11.36 0.69 4.06
N GLY A 98 -12.64 0.91 4.34
CA GLY A 98 -13.72 0.72 3.36
C GLY A 98 -13.62 1.68 2.18
N ALA A 99 -13.40 2.96 2.44
CA ALA A 99 -13.21 3.98 1.40
C ALA A 99 -11.96 3.71 0.57
N MET A 100 -10.85 3.35 1.21
CA MET A 100 -9.62 2.96 0.52
C MET A 100 -9.85 1.76 -0.42
N THR A 101 -10.57 0.74 0.03
CA THR A 101 -10.91 -0.43 -0.79
C THR A 101 -11.81 -0.05 -1.97
N ALA A 102 -12.75 0.87 -1.78
CA ALA A 102 -13.61 1.37 -2.86
C ALA A 102 -12.79 2.05 -3.97
N TRP A 103 -11.77 2.83 -3.61
CA TRP A 103 -10.82 3.40 -4.57
C TRP A 103 -9.99 2.34 -5.29
N MET A 104 -9.62 1.25 -4.60
CA MET A 104 -8.83 0.16 -5.16
C MET A 104 -9.64 -0.85 -5.98
N ARG A 105 -10.97 -0.70 -6.06
CA ARG A 105 -11.87 -1.66 -6.73
C ARG A 105 -11.45 -1.99 -8.17
N ASN A 106 -11.05 -1.00 -8.93
CA ASN A 106 -10.65 -1.20 -10.32
C ASN A 106 -9.19 -1.67 -10.44
N CYS A 107 -8.39 -1.45 -9.42
CA CYS A 107 -6.98 -1.84 -9.40
C CYS A 107 -6.79 -3.34 -9.15
N ILE A 108 -7.81 -4.03 -8.61
CA ILE A 108 -7.73 -5.47 -8.30
C ILE A 108 -7.68 -6.34 -9.55
N ASN A 109 -8.17 -5.85 -10.68
CA ASN A 109 -8.20 -6.59 -11.93
C ASN A 109 -6.92 -6.32 -12.73
N PRO A 110 -6.19 -7.38 -13.16
CA PRO A 110 -5.08 -7.22 -14.09
C PRO A 110 -5.53 -6.58 -15.40
N THR A 111 -4.68 -5.72 -15.96
CA THR A 111 -4.87 -5.20 -17.31
C THR A 111 -4.17 -6.12 -18.30
N MET A 112 -4.88 -6.59 -19.29
CA MET A 112 -4.31 -7.39 -20.37
C MET A 112 -4.01 -6.51 -21.59
N CYS A 113 -2.81 -6.63 -22.10
CA CYS A 113 -2.36 -6.03 -23.35
C CYS A 113 -1.58 -7.05 -24.18
N TYR A 114 -1.06 -6.64 -25.32
CA TYR A 114 -0.25 -7.48 -26.20
C TYR A 114 1.12 -6.86 -26.42
N SER A 115 2.14 -7.71 -26.49
CA SER A 115 3.46 -7.32 -26.95
C SER A 115 3.45 -7.00 -28.47
N VAL A 116 4.55 -6.47 -28.98
CA VAL A 116 4.72 -6.23 -30.41
C VAL A 116 4.67 -7.53 -31.24
N GLU A 117 4.90 -8.67 -30.60
CA GLU A 117 4.83 -10.00 -31.20
C GLU A 117 3.46 -10.67 -30.93
N HIS A 118 2.46 -9.90 -30.54
CA HIS A 118 1.10 -10.37 -30.23
C HIS A 118 1.00 -11.39 -29.10
N GLN A 119 1.96 -11.43 -28.21
CA GLN A 119 1.89 -12.25 -26.99
C GLN A 119 1.07 -11.54 -25.94
N PRO A 120 0.18 -12.23 -25.21
CA PRO A 120 -0.58 -11.64 -24.12
C PRO A 120 0.34 -11.26 -22.95
N VAL A 121 0.13 -10.06 -22.40
CA VAL A 121 0.85 -9.52 -21.28
C VAL A 121 -0.14 -9.06 -20.22
N LEU A 122 0.00 -9.54 -19.00
CA LEU A 122 -0.79 -9.10 -17.86
C LEU A 122 0.01 -8.05 -17.08
N VAL A 123 -0.57 -6.87 -16.93
CA VAL A 123 -0.01 -5.77 -16.11
C VAL A 123 -0.86 -5.64 -14.87
N HIS A 124 -0.26 -5.88 -13.73
CA HIS A 124 -0.96 -5.78 -12.45
C HIS A 124 0.03 -5.63 -11.32
N ALA A 125 -0.26 -4.69 -10.40
CA ALA A 125 0.61 -4.30 -9.31
C ALA A 125 2.06 -4.08 -9.80
N GLY A 126 2.97 -3.75 -8.97
CA GLY A 126 4.36 -3.51 -9.35
C GLY A 126 5.11 -2.98 -8.15
N PRO A 127 5.13 -3.76 -7.05
CA PRO A 127 5.86 -3.36 -5.87
C PRO A 127 7.33 -3.25 -6.19
N PHE A 128 7.99 -2.28 -5.58
CA PHE A 128 9.41 -2.10 -5.75
C PHE A 128 10.18 -3.35 -5.28
N ALA A 129 11.21 -3.77 -6.01
CA ALA A 129 11.97 -4.99 -5.71
C ALA A 129 12.56 -5.00 -4.28
N ASN A 130 12.92 -3.85 -3.73
CA ASN A 130 13.45 -3.73 -2.38
C ASN A 130 12.41 -4.01 -1.27
N ILE A 131 11.12 -4.02 -1.57
CA ILE A 131 10.08 -4.52 -0.65
C ILE A 131 10.14 -6.05 -0.57
N ALA A 132 10.63 -6.70 -1.63
CA ALA A 132 10.94 -8.12 -1.71
C ALA A 132 9.79 -9.03 -1.26
N ILE A 133 8.58 -8.77 -1.74
CA ILE A 133 7.43 -9.67 -1.53
C ILE A 133 7.34 -10.78 -2.58
N GLY A 134 8.27 -10.81 -3.51
CA GLY A 134 8.38 -11.86 -4.51
C GLY A 134 7.98 -11.38 -5.89
N GLN A 135 6.82 -11.76 -6.35
CA GLN A 135 6.31 -11.49 -7.69
C GLN A 135 5.28 -10.35 -7.69
N SER A 136 4.79 -10.01 -8.88
CA SER A 136 3.94 -8.83 -9.04
C SER A 136 2.50 -9.06 -8.61
N SER A 137 1.95 -10.28 -8.72
CA SER A 137 0.51 -10.45 -8.60
C SER A 137 0.05 -11.90 -8.44
N VAL A 138 -0.46 -12.24 -7.28
CA VAL A 138 -1.15 -13.53 -7.06
C VAL A 138 -2.38 -13.67 -7.98
N ILE A 139 -3.13 -12.60 -8.20
CA ILE A 139 -4.31 -12.63 -9.09
C ILE A 139 -3.89 -12.78 -10.54
N GLY A 140 -2.85 -12.06 -10.96
CA GLY A 140 -2.28 -12.16 -12.30
C GLY A 140 -1.78 -13.56 -12.62
N ASP A 141 -1.02 -14.15 -11.69
CA ASP A 141 -0.47 -15.50 -11.86
C ASP A 141 -1.59 -16.55 -11.95
N ARG A 142 -2.57 -16.46 -11.06
CA ARG A 142 -3.74 -17.37 -11.11
C ARG A 142 -4.54 -17.24 -12.39
N LEU A 143 -4.67 -16.04 -12.92
CA LEU A 143 -5.35 -15.81 -14.20
C LEU A 143 -4.52 -16.37 -15.35
N ALA A 144 -3.23 -16.06 -15.39
CA ALA A 144 -2.33 -16.54 -16.45
C ALA A 144 -2.28 -18.08 -16.52
N LEU A 145 -2.13 -18.75 -15.39
CA LEU A 145 -2.11 -20.21 -15.30
C LEU A 145 -3.44 -20.89 -15.73
N LYS A 146 -4.53 -20.13 -15.76
CA LYS A 146 -5.82 -20.64 -16.27
C LYS A 146 -6.01 -20.41 -17.76
N LEU A 147 -5.37 -19.38 -18.31
CA LEU A 147 -5.61 -18.96 -19.71
C LEU A 147 -4.53 -19.42 -20.67
N PHE A 148 -3.33 -19.71 -20.19
CA PHE A 148 -2.14 -19.93 -21.02
C PHE A 148 -1.40 -21.20 -20.59
N ASP A 149 -0.69 -21.81 -21.52
CA ASP A 149 0.14 -23.00 -21.29
C ASP A 149 1.42 -22.67 -20.53
N TYR A 150 1.94 -21.47 -20.69
CA TYR A 150 3.13 -20.95 -20.02
C TYR A 150 2.85 -19.60 -19.43
N HIS A 151 3.36 -19.39 -18.21
CA HIS A 151 3.36 -18.11 -17.55
C HIS A 151 4.79 -17.74 -17.14
N VAL A 152 5.24 -16.58 -17.61
CA VAL A 152 6.57 -16.05 -17.31
C VAL A 152 6.39 -14.79 -16.48
N THR A 153 7.06 -14.75 -15.34
CA THR A 153 7.02 -13.61 -14.42
C THR A 153 8.40 -13.36 -13.83
N GLU A 154 8.59 -12.19 -13.26
CA GLU A 154 9.83 -11.81 -12.59
C GLU A 154 9.69 -11.97 -11.08
N SER A 155 10.75 -12.48 -10.44
CA SER A 155 10.88 -12.51 -8.99
C SER A 155 11.90 -11.49 -8.52
N GLY A 156 11.52 -10.65 -7.56
CA GLY A 156 12.35 -9.56 -7.07
C GLY A 156 13.68 -10.04 -6.45
N PHE A 157 14.78 -9.43 -6.85
CA PHE A 157 16.18 -9.71 -6.50
C PHE A 157 16.70 -11.04 -7.03
N ALA A 158 16.38 -12.15 -6.39
CA ALA A 158 16.86 -13.48 -6.75
C ALA A 158 15.89 -14.56 -6.26
N ALA A 159 16.11 -15.81 -6.70
CA ALA A 159 15.26 -16.92 -6.34
C ALA A 159 15.20 -17.20 -4.84
N ASP A 160 16.31 -16.99 -4.16
CA ASP A 160 16.44 -17.15 -2.70
C ASP A 160 15.80 -15.99 -1.89
N ILE A 161 15.30 -14.95 -2.55
CA ILE A 161 14.64 -13.83 -1.92
C ILE A 161 13.18 -13.73 -2.38
N GLY A 162 12.93 -13.27 -3.58
CA GLY A 162 11.60 -13.00 -4.06
C GLY A 162 10.78 -14.26 -4.35
N PHE A 163 11.36 -15.23 -5.05
CA PHE A 163 10.65 -16.46 -5.39
C PHE A 163 10.33 -17.30 -4.14
N GLU A 164 11.25 -17.40 -3.20
CA GLU A 164 11.02 -18.16 -1.96
C GLU A 164 9.93 -17.54 -1.08
N LYS A 165 9.77 -16.21 -1.10
CA LYS A 165 8.73 -15.53 -0.33
C LYS A 165 7.34 -15.64 -0.93
N PHE A 166 7.23 -15.78 -2.23
CA PHE A 166 5.96 -15.78 -2.96
C PHE A 166 5.33 -17.17 -3.01
#